data_38d45e15895b732db3913018aeae271a
#
_entry.id   38d45e15895b732db3913018aeae271a
#
_cell.length_a   1.000
_cell.length_b   1.000
_cell.length_c   1.000
_cell.angle_alpha   90.00
_cell.angle_beta   90.00
_cell.angle_gamma   90.00
#
_symmetry.space_group_name_H-M   'P 1'
#
loop_
_entity.id
_entity.type
_entity.pdbx_description
1 polymer ?
#
loop_
_entity_poly.entity_id
_entity_poly.type
_entity_poly.pdbx_seq_one_letter_code
_entity_poly.pdbx_strand_id
1 'polypeptide(L)'
;MAAEDFVEVGATIRNIREQRGYSQRGLARRSGLSANAISRIERGESSPTVTTLHQLAAALKVPIVDFFVTGQHLATILVRREHRPRTRGEGVLIESLGSGLPGQMLEPFLMTLMPGTVGGAEPISHAGEEFVYCIEGQVEYLVDEQWHRLEVGDSLLFQSQQLHLCRNSGTEKAVVFMVILAAEESVRISPHEHLLIVSTNNGDISSGSP
;
A
#
# COMPACT_ATOMS: atom_id res chain seq x y z
N MET A 1 -7.23 4.12 36.56
CA MET A 1 -6.78 5.23 35.69
C MET A 1 -5.75 4.61 34.77
N ALA A 2 -6.15 4.35 33.51
CA ALA A 2 -5.22 3.88 32.49
C ALA A 2 -4.23 5.01 32.20
N ALA A 3 -2.93 4.74 32.26
CA ALA A 3 -1.92 5.63 31.76
C ALA A 3 -2.21 5.81 30.27
N GLU A 4 -2.48 7.03 29.84
CA GLU A 4 -2.55 7.39 28.45
C GLU A 4 -1.19 7.08 27.85
N ASP A 5 -1.12 6.10 26.95
CA ASP A 5 0.05 5.80 26.13
C ASP A 5 0.30 7.01 25.21
N PHE A 6 1.03 7.98 25.73
CA PHE A 6 1.56 9.05 24.88
C PHE A 6 2.53 8.44 23.88
N VAL A 7 2.20 8.60 22.62
CA VAL A 7 3.08 8.19 21.50
C VAL A 7 4.43 8.90 21.68
N GLU A 8 5.47 8.16 22.06
CA GLU A 8 6.82 8.70 22.13
C GLU A 8 7.42 8.83 20.72
N VAL A 9 6.94 9.80 19.96
CA VAL A 9 7.38 10.09 18.58
C VAL A 9 8.90 10.18 18.49
N GLY A 10 9.55 10.74 19.49
CA GLY A 10 11.02 10.85 19.54
C GLY A 10 11.74 9.50 19.58
N ALA A 11 11.24 8.56 20.38
CA ALA A 11 11.78 7.20 20.45
C ALA A 11 11.58 6.46 19.13
N THR A 12 10.43 6.62 18.49
CA THR A 12 10.14 6.02 17.18
C THR A 12 11.07 6.56 16.10
N ILE A 13 11.28 7.89 16.03
CA ILE A 13 12.22 8.53 15.11
C ILE A 13 13.64 7.97 15.31
N ARG A 14 14.07 7.86 16.57
CA ARG A 14 15.38 7.28 16.90
C ARG A 14 15.53 5.86 16.40
N ASN A 15 14.54 5.00 16.64
CA ASN A 15 14.55 3.60 16.20
C ASN A 15 14.66 3.49 14.68
N ILE A 16 13.84 4.25 13.94
CA ILE A 16 13.87 4.27 12.47
C ILE A 16 15.24 4.75 11.97
N ARG A 17 15.80 5.80 12.57
CA ARG A 17 17.14 6.30 12.23
C ARG A 17 18.22 5.24 12.41
N GLU A 18 18.19 4.53 13.53
CA GLU A 18 19.17 3.48 13.85
C GLU A 18 19.06 2.28 12.91
N GLN A 19 17.85 1.86 12.57
CA GLN A 19 17.60 0.81 11.57
C GLN A 19 18.12 1.18 10.18
N ARG A 20 18.04 2.47 9.80
CA ARG A 20 18.60 2.99 8.55
C ARG A 20 20.11 3.22 8.61
N GLY A 21 20.76 2.90 9.73
CA GLY A 21 22.20 3.06 9.92
C GLY A 21 22.68 4.52 10.00
N TYR A 22 21.78 5.48 10.26
CA TYR A 22 22.17 6.89 10.33
C TYR A 22 22.58 7.30 11.75
N SER A 23 23.71 8.03 11.86
CA SER A 23 23.99 8.80 13.06
C SER A 23 23.09 10.05 13.14
N GLN A 24 22.92 10.63 14.34
CA GLN A 24 22.18 11.90 14.48
C GLN A 24 22.74 13.00 13.56
N ARG A 25 24.08 13.09 13.42
CA ARG A 25 24.72 14.02 12.48
C ARG A 25 24.43 13.67 11.02
N GLY A 26 24.32 12.39 10.69
CA GLY A 26 23.95 11.91 9.36
C GLY A 26 22.53 12.32 9.00
N LEU A 27 21.58 12.12 9.91
CA LEU A 27 20.19 12.54 9.73
C LEU A 27 20.06 14.06 9.67
N ALA A 28 20.82 14.80 10.49
CA ALA A 28 20.85 16.27 10.48
C ALA A 28 21.19 16.83 9.09
N ARG A 29 22.25 16.31 8.46
CA ARG A 29 22.64 16.74 7.10
C ARG A 29 21.56 16.45 6.05
N ARG A 30 20.80 15.36 6.20
CA ARG A 30 19.76 14.96 5.24
C ARG A 30 18.45 15.71 5.42
N SER A 31 18.09 16.02 6.67
CA SER A 31 16.83 16.68 7.01
C SER A 31 16.91 18.21 7.04
N GLY A 32 18.11 18.79 6.96
CA GLY A 32 18.31 20.23 7.14
C GLY A 32 18.15 20.72 8.58
N LEU A 33 18.05 19.80 9.55
CA LEU A 33 17.96 20.11 10.98
C LEU A 33 19.34 20.11 11.64
N SER A 34 19.45 20.74 12.84
CA SER A 34 20.66 20.59 13.63
C SER A 34 20.69 19.25 14.36
N ALA A 35 21.91 18.69 14.56
CA ALA A 35 22.07 17.45 15.33
C ALA A 35 21.55 17.60 16.77
N ASN A 36 21.62 18.80 17.34
CA ASN A 36 21.10 19.10 18.68
C ASN A 36 19.57 19.06 18.70
N ALA A 37 18.90 19.58 17.65
CA ALA A 37 17.44 19.49 17.52
C ALA A 37 16.98 18.04 17.46
N ILE A 38 17.63 17.22 16.61
CA ILE A 38 17.34 15.77 16.50
C ILE A 38 17.54 15.08 17.84
N SER A 39 18.67 15.33 18.51
CA SER A 39 18.96 14.74 19.82
C SER A 39 17.89 15.08 20.88
N ARG A 40 17.41 16.33 20.92
CA ARG A 40 16.33 16.76 21.84
C ARG A 40 15.00 16.11 21.52
N ILE A 41 14.66 16.00 20.23
CA ILE A 41 13.44 15.32 19.79
C ILE A 41 13.49 13.84 20.19
N GLU A 42 14.59 13.14 19.90
CA GLU A 42 14.77 11.72 20.21
C GLU A 42 14.74 11.41 21.72
N ARG A 43 15.06 12.38 22.58
CA ARG A 43 14.97 12.25 24.05
C ARG A 43 13.62 12.71 24.61
N GLY A 44 12.67 13.15 23.75
CA GLY A 44 11.38 13.68 24.22
C GLY A 44 11.48 15.06 24.89
N GLU A 45 12.63 15.73 24.82
CA GLU A 45 12.86 17.07 25.42
C GLU A 45 12.26 18.19 24.56
N SER A 46 11.82 17.89 23.35
CA SER A 46 11.22 18.84 22.43
C SER A 46 10.22 18.13 21.53
N SER A 47 8.99 18.66 21.47
CA SER A 47 7.98 18.20 20.53
C SER A 47 8.28 18.75 19.12
N PRO A 48 8.42 17.91 18.10
CA PRO A 48 8.63 18.38 16.73
C PRO A 48 7.34 19.01 16.16
N THR A 49 7.51 20.03 15.33
CA THR A 49 6.40 20.58 14.54
C THR A 49 6.06 19.64 13.39
N VAL A 50 4.88 19.78 12.77
CA VAL A 50 4.50 19.01 11.59
C VAL A 50 5.53 19.19 10.46
N THR A 51 6.02 20.40 10.24
CA THR A 51 7.10 20.67 9.27
C THR A 51 8.36 19.89 9.59
N THR A 52 8.77 19.85 10.87
CA THR A 52 9.93 19.07 11.30
C THR A 52 9.73 17.57 11.08
N LEU A 53 8.53 17.05 11.35
CA LEU A 53 8.18 15.65 11.07
C LEU A 53 8.25 15.33 9.58
N HIS A 54 7.74 16.20 8.71
CA HIS A 54 7.87 16.02 7.27
C HIS A 54 9.33 16.00 6.80
N GLN A 55 10.18 16.89 7.32
CA GLN A 55 11.62 16.90 7.00
C GLN A 55 12.33 15.60 7.44
N LEU A 56 11.99 15.10 8.63
CA LEU A 56 12.53 13.85 9.14
C LEU A 56 12.02 12.64 8.35
N ALA A 57 10.74 12.59 8.03
CA ALA A 57 10.13 11.53 7.22
C ALA A 57 10.77 11.43 5.83
N ALA A 58 10.93 12.56 5.15
CA ALA A 58 11.61 12.65 3.85
C ALA A 58 13.07 12.19 3.95
N ALA A 59 13.80 12.64 4.98
CA ALA A 59 15.21 12.29 5.19
C ALA A 59 15.42 10.80 5.52
N LEU A 60 14.45 10.20 6.20
CA LEU A 60 14.43 8.79 6.58
C LEU A 60 13.76 7.89 5.50
N LYS A 61 13.14 8.50 4.49
CA LYS A 61 12.36 7.81 3.44
C LYS A 61 11.28 6.90 4.06
N VAL A 62 10.45 7.47 4.92
CA VAL A 62 9.30 6.80 5.55
C VAL A 62 8.08 7.71 5.52
N PRO A 63 6.85 7.17 5.48
CA PRO A 63 5.64 7.95 5.71
C PRO A 63 5.66 8.61 7.09
N ILE A 64 5.14 9.83 7.19
CA ILE A 64 5.06 10.55 8.48
C ILE A 64 4.26 9.79 9.54
N VAL A 65 3.28 8.99 9.12
CA VAL A 65 2.46 8.15 10.01
C VAL A 65 3.28 7.13 10.79
N ASP A 66 4.42 6.67 10.25
CA ASP A 66 5.30 5.71 10.91
C ASP A 66 5.88 6.24 12.24
N PHE A 67 5.93 7.56 12.42
CA PHE A 67 6.36 8.18 13.68
C PHE A 67 5.34 8.09 14.80
N PHE A 68 4.07 7.80 14.47
CA PHE A 68 2.96 7.74 15.41
C PHE A 68 2.52 6.31 15.73
N VAL A 69 3.17 5.33 15.14
CA VAL A 69 2.93 3.92 15.45
C VAL A 69 3.57 3.62 16.78
N THR A 70 2.79 3.63 17.84
CA THR A 70 3.21 3.18 19.17
C THR A 70 3.13 1.67 19.26
N GLY A 71 4.23 1.07 19.59
CA GLY A 71 4.33 -0.36 19.85
C GLY A 71 5.63 -0.91 19.34
N GLN A 72 6.12 -1.96 19.96
CA GLN A 72 7.26 -2.76 19.50
C GLN A 72 7.12 -2.90 17.98
N HIS A 73 8.18 -2.61 17.21
CA HIS A 73 8.22 -2.86 15.78
C HIS A 73 7.62 -4.25 15.55
N LEU A 74 6.38 -4.28 15.06
CA LEU A 74 5.74 -5.54 14.77
C LEU A 74 6.54 -6.18 13.64
N ALA A 75 7.46 -7.07 14.00
CA ALA A 75 8.15 -7.91 13.02
C ALA A 75 7.18 -8.90 12.35
N THR A 76 5.95 -8.97 12.85
CA THR A 76 4.94 -9.92 12.44
C THR A 76 3.55 -9.31 12.53
N ILE A 77 2.76 -9.46 11.48
CA ILE A 77 1.34 -9.10 11.44
C ILE A 77 0.54 -10.36 11.18
N LEU A 78 -0.39 -10.66 12.08
CA LEU A 78 -1.37 -11.72 11.90
C LEU A 78 -2.73 -11.09 11.56
N VAL A 79 -3.21 -11.29 10.36
CA VAL A 79 -4.54 -10.85 9.91
C VAL A 79 -5.49 -12.02 9.92
N ARG A 80 -6.46 -12.01 10.83
CA ARG A 80 -7.53 -13.02 10.87
C ARG A 80 -8.54 -12.76 9.76
N ARG A 81 -9.11 -13.83 9.19
CA ARG A 81 -10.06 -13.73 8.07
C ARG A 81 -11.21 -12.75 8.33
N GLU A 82 -11.75 -12.78 9.53
CA GLU A 82 -12.88 -11.95 9.98
C GLU A 82 -12.52 -10.49 10.17
N HIS A 83 -11.22 -10.16 10.29
CA HIS A 83 -10.72 -8.79 10.55
C HIS A 83 -9.96 -8.20 9.34
N ARG A 84 -10.02 -8.83 8.16
CA ARG A 84 -9.37 -8.31 6.96
C ARG A 84 -9.96 -6.96 6.57
N PRO A 85 -9.15 -5.92 6.38
CA PRO A 85 -9.59 -4.70 5.72
C PRO A 85 -10.13 -5.03 4.32
N ARG A 86 -11.28 -4.45 3.99
CA ARG A 86 -12.01 -4.74 2.76
C ARG A 86 -12.36 -3.47 2.02
N THR A 87 -12.15 -3.47 0.72
CA THR A 87 -12.59 -2.43 -0.19
C THR A 87 -13.48 -3.04 -1.26
N ARG A 88 -14.61 -2.39 -1.53
CA ARG A 88 -15.63 -2.88 -2.47
C ARG A 88 -15.79 -1.88 -3.61
N GLY A 89 -15.78 -2.39 -4.83
CA GLY A 89 -16.21 -1.70 -6.04
C GLY A 89 -17.37 -2.44 -6.69
N GLU A 90 -17.79 -2.03 -7.87
CA GLU A 90 -18.84 -2.69 -8.65
C GLU A 90 -18.31 -4.04 -9.15
N GLY A 91 -18.83 -5.12 -8.57
CA GLY A 91 -18.40 -6.49 -8.88
C GLY A 91 -17.01 -6.88 -8.40
N VAL A 92 -16.31 -6.02 -7.66
CA VAL A 92 -14.95 -6.28 -7.13
C VAL A 92 -14.94 -6.20 -5.62
N LEU A 93 -14.30 -7.16 -4.98
CA LEU A 93 -13.96 -7.12 -3.57
C LEU A 93 -12.45 -7.34 -3.42
N ILE A 94 -11.74 -6.42 -2.78
CA ILE A 94 -10.34 -6.58 -2.39
C ILE A 94 -10.25 -6.70 -0.87
N GLU A 95 -9.53 -7.72 -0.40
CA GLU A 95 -9.23 -7.95 1.01
C GLU A 95 -7.72 -7.86 1.23
N SER A 96 -7.27 -6.98 2.13
CA SER A 96 -5.86 -6.94 2.51
C SER A 96 -5.51 -8.13 3.39
N LEU A 97 -4.44 -8.82 3.06
CA LEU A 97 -3.94 -9.98 3.81
C LEU A 97 -2.80 -9.62 4.77
N GLY A 98 -2.27 -8.41 4.69
CA GLY A 98 -1.24 -7.92 5.59
C GLY A 98 -0.76 -6.52 5.20
N SER A 99 -0.88 -5.57 6.11
CA SER A 99 -0.38 -4.21 5.95
C SER A 99 0.02 -3.62 7.29
N GLY A 100 1.03 -2.73 7.29
CA GLY A 100 1.44 -2.01 8.49
C GLY A 100 2.80 -2.44 9.08
N LEU A 101 3.58 -3.29 8.40
CA LEU A 101 4.97 -3.50 8.79
C LEU A 101 5.80 -2.25 8.45
N PRO A 102 6.67 -1.81 9.37
CA PRO A 102 7.61 -0.72 9.07
C PRO A 102 8.47 -1.05 7.85
N GLY A 103 8.48 -0.16 6.86
CA GLY A 103 9.23 -0.38 5.62
C GLY A 103 8.68 -1.51 4.74
N GLN A 104 7.44 -1.91 4.93
CA GLN A 104 6.79 -2.93 4.12
C GLN A 104 6.86 -2.57 2.63
N MET A 105 7.34 -3.48 1.81
CA MET A 105 7.39 -3.34 0.35
C MET A 105 6.38 -4.26 -0.34
N LEU A 106 6.04 -5.38 0.30
CA LEU A 106 5.18 -6.41 -0.24
C LEU A 106 3.75 -6.22 0.29
N GLU A 107 2.79 -6.06 -0.61
CA GLU A 107 1.37 -5.89 -0.28
C GLU A 107 0.55 -7.08 -0.81
N PRO A 108 0.16 -8.03 0.06
CA PRO A 108 -0.62 -9.19 -0.33
C PRO A 108 -2.12 -8.90 -0.25
N PHE A 109 -2.87 -9.30 -1.28
CA PHE A 109 -4.32 -9.15 -1.38
C PHE A 109 -5.01 -10.42 -1.83
N LEU A 110 -6.29 -10.48 -1.51
CA LEU A 110 -7.23 -11.40 -2.14
C LEU A 110 -8.24 -10.55 -2.91
N MET A 111 -8.35 -10.77 -4.20
CA MET A 111 -9.32 -10.08 -5.06
C MET A 111 -10.38 -11.07 -5.53
N THR A 112 -11.64 -10.71 -5.37
CA THR A 112 -12.78 -11.44 -5.91
C THR A 112 -13.43 -10.60 -7.00
N LEU A 113 -13.60 -11.19 -8.17
CA LEU A 113 -14.26 -10.58 -9.34
C LEU A 113 -15.54 -11.36 -9.64
N MET A 114 -16.66 -10.66 -9.65
CA MET A 114 -17.94 -11.23 -10.08
C MET A 114 -17.95 -11.48 -11.59
N PRO A 115 -18.81 -12.35 -12.13
CA PRO A 115 -18.95 -12.57 -13.56
C PRO A 115 -19.17 -11.28 -14.34
N GLY A 116 -18.48 -11.11 -15.46
CA GLY A 116 -18.57 -9.92 -16.32
C GLY A 116 -17.88 -8.67 -15.77
N THR A 117 -17.24 -8.75 -14.63
CA THR A 117 -16.55 -7.60 -14.04
C THR A 117 -15.22 -7.34 -14.74
N VAL A 118 -14.94 -6.05 -14.99
CA VAL A 118 -13.63 -5.55 -15.40
C VAL A 118 -13.00 -4.83 -14.21
N GLY A 119 -11.77 -5.15 -13.90
CA GLY A 119 -11.06 -4.65 -12.73
C GLY A 119 -10.57 -3.21 -12.85
N GLY A 120 -11.16 -2.40 -13.71
CA GLY A 120 -10.86 -0.99 -13.94
C GLY A 120 -11.49 -0.50 -15.23
N ALA A 121 -11.75 0.81 -15.32
CA ALA A 121 -12.26 1.42 -16.56
C ALA A 121 -11.16 1.50 -17.64
N GLU A 122 -9.91 1.66 -17.22
CA GLU A 122 -8.73 1.78 -18.09
C GLU A 122 -7.55 0.97 -17.53
N PRO A 123 -6.63 0.50 -18.40
CA PRO A 123 -5.38 -0.10 -17.93
C PRO A 123 -4.57 0.89 -17.10
N ILE A 124 -3.96 0.38 -16.04
CA ILE A 124 -3.11 1.15 -15.13
C ILE A 124 -1.65 0.73 -15.26
N SER A 125 -0.73 1.56 -14.78
CA SER A 125 0.68 1.21 -14.60
C SER A 125 1.22 1.85 -13.33
N HIS A 126 2.13 1.16 -12.66
CA HIS A 126 2.85 1.69 -11.50
C HIS A 126 4.25 1.05 -11.41
N ALA A 127 5.12 1.60 -10.58
CA ALA A 127 6.44 1.02 -10.38
C ALA A 127 6.38 -0.22 -9.50
N GLY A 128 7.19 -1.23 -9.83
CA GLY A 128 7.30 -2.46 -9.08
C GLY A 128 6.93 -3.70 -9.88
N GLU A 129 6.54 -4.74 -9.18
CA GLU A 129 6.17 -6.03 -9.76
C GLU A 129 4.85 -6.51 -9.16
N GLU A 130 4.08 -7.24 -9.96
CA GLU A 130 2.88 -7.92 -9.50
C GLU A 130 2.99 -9.42 -9.76
N PHE A 131 2.61 -10.18 -8.73
CA PHE A 131 2.39 -11.61 -8.81
C PHE A 131 0.91 -11.90 -8.59
N VAL A 132 0.33 -12.73 -9.45
CA VAL A 132 -1.06 -13.15 -9.39
C VAL A 132 -1.15 -14.66 -9.46
N TYR A 133 -2.02 -15.25 -8.63
CA TYR A 133 -2.31 -16.68 -8.62
C TYR A 133 -3.82 -16.90 -8.59
N CYS A 134 -4.36 -17.66 -9.54
CA CYS A 134 -5.79 -17.97 -9.61
C CYS A 134 -6.15 -19.07 -8.63
N ILE A 135 -7.04 -18.77 -7.66
CA ILE A 135 -7.51 -19.70 -6.62
C ILE A 135 -8.83 -20.35 -7.02
N GLU A 136 -9.76 -19.59 -7.64
CA GLU A 136 -11.10 -20.04 -7.97
C GLU A 136 -11.56 -19.37 -9.27
N GLY A 137 -12.28 -20.11 -10.10
CA GLY A 137 -12.81 -19.61 -11.37
C GLY A 137 -11.74 -19.41 -12.43
N GLN A 138 -11.90 -18.36 -13.21
CA GLN A 138 -10.93 -17.94 -14.23
C GLN A 138 -10.82 -16.42 -14.26
N VAL A 139 -9.66 -15.91 -14.59
CA VAL A 139 -9.41 -14.48 -14.74
C VAL A 139 -8.56 -14.23 -15.97
N GLU A 140 -8.76 -13.12 -16.63
CA GLU A 140 -7.93 -12.66 -17.74
C GLU A 140 -7.20 -11.38 -17.32
N TYR A 141 -5.90 -11.35 -17.56
CA TYR A 141 -5.03 -10.19 -17.37
C TYR A 141 -4.56 -9.68 -18.73
N LEU A 142 -4.83 -8.42 -19.01
CA LEU A 142 -4.16 -7.67 -20.08
C LEU A 142 -2.85 -7.16 -19.51
N VAL A 143 -1.72 -7.49 -20.13
CA VAL A 143 -0.41 -6.93 -19.82
C VAL A 143 0.27 -6.60 -21.13
N ASP A 144 0.65 -5.35 -21.33
CA ASP A 144 1.32 -4.88 -22.55
C ASP A 144 0.62 -5.35 -23.84
N GLU A 145 -0.68 -5.03 -23.95
CA GLU A 145 -1.56 -5.39 -25.09
C GLU A 145 -1.82 -6.90 -25.28
N GLN A 146 -1.31 -7.77 -24.41
CA GLN A 146 -1.54 -9.22 -24.48
C GLN A 146 -2.48 -9.69 -23.37
N TRP A 147 -3.49 -10.47 -23.74
CA TRP A 147 -4.37 -11.13 -22.79
C TRP A 147 -3.81 -12.48 -22.34
N HIS A 148 -3.67 -12.64 -21.04
CA HIS A 148 -3.27 -13.87 -20.38
C HIS A 148 -4.46 -14.42 -19.59
N ARG A 149 -4.97 -15.57 -20.00
CA ARG A 149 -6.03 -16.27 -19.28
C ARG A 149 -5.40 -17.18 -18.22
N LEU A 150 -5.85 -17.03 -16.98
CA LEU A 150 -5.44 -17.86 -15.86
C LEU A 150 -6.62 -18.70 -15.38
N GLU A 151 -6.42 -20.00 -15.32
CA GLU A 151 -7.30 -20.97 -14.70
C GLU A 151 -6.80 -21.32 -13.29
N VAL A 152 -7.60 -22.07 -12.51
CA VAL A 152 -7.21 -22.44 -11.14
C VAL A 152 -5.86 -23.14 -11.12
N GLY A 153 -4.91 -22.61 -10.35
CA GLY A 153 -3.55 -23.10 -10.24
C GLY A 153 -2.53 -22.35 -11.11
N ASP A 154 -2.99 -21.55 -12.07
CA ASP A 154 -2.08 -20.74 -12.90
C ASP A 154 -1.62 -19.49 -12.15
N SER A 155 -0.44 -19.01 -12.53
CA SER A 155 0.14 -17.77 -12.01
C SER A 155 0.70 -16.89 -13.13
N LEU A 156 0.74 -15.59 -12.87
CA LEU A 156 1.33 -14.58 -13.73
C LEU A 156 2.21 -13.67 -12.90
N LEU A 157 3.44 -13.43 -13.34
CA LEU A 157 4.36 -12.46 -12.76
C LEU A 157 4.75 -11.46 -13.86
N PHE A 158 4.60 -10.17 -13.59
CA PHE A 158 4.94 -9.13 -14.55
C PHE A 158 5.45 -7.86 -13.87
N GLN A 159 6.13 -7.05 -14.65
CA GLN A 159 6.54 -5.70 -14.22
C GLN A 159 5.34 -4.75 -14.36
N SER A 160 4.91 -4.17 -13.25
CA SER A 160 3.71 -3.34 -13.17
C SER A 160 3.84 -1.99 -13.90
N GLN A 161 5.03 -1.68 -14.44
CA GLN A 161 5.24 -0.57 -15.37
C GLN A 161 4.56 -0.81 -16.73
N GLN A 162 4.29 -2.06 -17.09
CA GLN A 162 3.47 -2.41 -18.24
C GLN A 162 2.01 -2.01 -17.95
N LEU A 163 1.33 -1.46 -18.94
CA LEU A 163 -0.10 -1.20 -18.84
C LEU A 163 -0.85 -2.51 -18.62
N HIS A 164 -1.61 -2.59 -17.54
CA HIS A 164 -2.30 -3.81 -17.16
C HIS A 164 -3.72 -3.56 -16.67
N LEU A 165 -4.56 -4.58 -16.84
CA LEU A 165 -5.96 -4.61 -16.46
C LEU A 165 -6.37 -6.06 -16.26
N CYS A 166 -7.28 -6.33 -15.33
CA CYS A 166 -7.86 -7.67 -15.20
C CYS A 166 -9.36 -7.66 -15.46
N ARG A 167 -9.91 -8.83 -15.84
CA ARG A 167 -11.35 -9.03 -15.98
C ARG A 167 -11.74 -10.47 -15.69
N ASN A 168 -12.98 -10.65 -15.28
CA ASN A 168 -13.61 -11.95 -15.23
C ASN A 168 -14.62 -12.07 -16.39
N SER A 169 -14.20 -12.71 -17.47
CA SER A 169 -15.06 -12.99 -18.63
C SER A 169 -15.84 -14.31 -18.49
N GLY A 170 -15.68 -15.02 -17.37
CA GLY A 170 -16.36 -16.26 -17.06
C GLY A 170 -17.79 -16.06 -16.56
N THR A 171 -18.46 -17.17 -16.30
CA THR A 171 -19.85 -17.21 -15.80
C THR A 171 -19.94 -17.36 -14.28
N GLU A 172 -18.81 -17.63 -13.63
CA GLU A 172 -18.71 -17.76 -12.19
C GLU A 172 -17.73 -16.73 -11.61
N LYS A 173 -17.80 -16.50 -10.29
CA LYS A 173 -16.84 -15.61 -9.64
C LYS A 173 -15.41 -16.13 -9.81
N ALA A 174 -14.47 -15.23 -9.92
CA ALA A 174 -13.06 -15.53 -9.86
C ALA A 174 -12.46 -15.03 -8.56
N VAL A 175 -11.53 -15.79 -7.98
CA VAL A 175 -10.75 -15.38 -6.80
C VAL A 175 -9.29 -15.51 -7.12
N VAL A 176 -8.55 -14.42 -6.95
CA VAL A 176 -7.10 -14.39 -7.16
C VAL A 176 -6.39 -13.92 -5.90
N PHE A 177 -5.28 -14.57 -5.60
CA PHE A 177 -4.28 -14.04 -4.68
C PHE A 177 -3.29 -13.19 -5.47
N MET A 178 -3.08 -11.97 -5.03
CA MET A 178 -2.14 -11.07 -5.68
C MET A 178 -1.18 -10.47 -4.67
N VAL A 179 0.03 -10.20 -5.12
CA VAL A 179 1.06 -9.53 -4.36
C VAL A 179 1.61 -8.38 -5.21
N ILE A 180 1.56 -7.19 -4.65
CA ILE A 180 2.19 -6.01 -5.25
C ILE A 180 3.49 -5.77 -4.48
N LEU A 181 4.60 -5.69 -5.21
CA LEU A 181 5.90 -5.29 -4.68
C LEU A 181 6.17 -3.85 -5.12
N ALA A 182 6.08 -2.90 -4.18
CA ALA A 182 6.35 -1.50 -4.46
C ALA A 182 7.85 -1.27 -4.70
N ALA A 183 8.22 -0.47 -5.72
CA ALA A 183 9.59 -0.02 -5.88
C ALA A 183 9.97 0.98 -4.78
N GLU A 184 11.25 1.03 -4.38
CA GLU A 184 11.76 1.85 -3.26
C GLU A 184 11.44 3.36 -3.38
N GLU A 185 11.17 3.88 -4.58
CA GLU A 185 10.91 5.30 -4.85
C GLU A 185 9.45 5.65 -5.14
N SER A 186 8.56 4.66 -5.18
CA SER A 186 7.16 4.88 -5.54
C SER A 186 6.36 5.35 -4.33
N VAL A 187 5.53 6.36 -4.55
CA VAL A 187 4.37 6.61 -3.69
C VAL A 187 3.60 5.28 -3.61
N ARG A 188 3.43 4.72 -2.42
CA ARG A 188 2.67 3.49 -2.22
C ARG A 188 1.29 3.69 -2.83
N ILE A 189 1.00 2.96 -3.90
CA ILE A 189 -0.35 2.91 -4.45
C ILE A 189 -1.14 2.07 -3.46
N SER A 190 -2.00 2.72 -2.71
CA SER A 190 -2.93 2.05 -1.80
C SER A 190 -3.85 1.14 -2.63
N PRO A 191 -4.28 -0.04 -2.10
CA PRO A 191 -5.37 -0.83 -2.72
C PRO A 191 -6.61 0.01 -3.00
N HIS A 192 -6.83 1.08 -2.21
CA HIS A 192 -7.81 2.10 -2.45
C HIS A 192 -7.58 2.84 -3.77
N GLU A 193 -6.35 3.11 -4.17
CA GLU A 193 -6.06 3.80 -5.43
C GLU A 193 -6.25 2.88 -6.62
N HIS A 194 -5.89 1.60 -6.52
CA HIS A 194 -6.27 0.59 -7.52
C HIS A 194 -7.79 0.53 -7.72
N LEU A 195 -8.59 0.68 -6.65
CA LEU A 195 -10.05 0.68 -6.73
C LEU A 195 -10.66 2.04 -7.03
N LEU A 196 -10.06 3.15 -6.63
CA LEU A 196 -10.55 4.50 -6.94
C LEU A 196 -10.44 4.80 -8.43
N ILE A 197 -9.44 4.27 -9.11
CA ILE A 197 -9.34 4.32 -10.58
C ILE A 197 -10.49 3.52 -11.21
N VAL A 198 -10.96 2.45 -10.54
CA VAL A 198 -12.10 1.63 -10.96
C VAL A 198 -13.45 2.31 -10.73
N SER A 199 -13.62 3.15 -9.71
CA SER A 199 -14.92 3.66 -9.27
C SER A 199 -15.27 5.08 -9.74
N THR A 200 -14.32 5.87 -10.21
CA THR A 200 -14.55 7.29 -10.55
C THR A 200 -15.11 7.56 -11.94
N ASN A 201 -15.23 6.57 -12.81
CA ASN A 201 -15.71 6.78 -14.19
C ASN A 201 -17.16 6.39 -14.45
N ASN A 202 -17.95 6.02 -13.44
CA ASN A 202 -19.38 5.66 -13.64
C ASN A 202 -20.39 6.74 -13.20
N GLY A 203 -19.99 7.99 -13.06
CA GLY A 203 -20.85 9.08 -12.61
C GLY A 203 -20.86 10.29 -13.53
N ASP A 204 -21.24 10.16 -14.82
CA ASP A 204 -21.87 11.25 -15.57
C ASP A 204 -22.29 10.81 -16.99
N ILE A 205 -23.35 10.02 -17.07
CA ILE A 205 -24.19 10.01 -18.28
C ILE A 205 -25.65 9.88 -17.83
N SER A 206 -26.25 10.95 -17.35
CA SER A 206 -27.69 11.16 -17.49
C SER A 206 -28.08 12.58 -17.08
N SER A 207 -28.09 13.50 -18.01
CA SER A 207 -29.14 14.53 -18.08
C SER A 207 -28.97 15.33 -19.37
N GLY A 208 -29.66 14.88 -20.37
CA GLY A 208 -29.93 15.64 -21.57
C GLY A 208 -31.26 15.17 -22.11
N SER A 209 -32.32 15.77 -21.60
CA SER A 209 -33.63 15.76 -22.28
C SER A 209 -33.80 17.05 -23.05
N PRO A 210 -34.56 17.04 -24.10
CA PRO A 210 -35.54 18.11 -24.26
C PRO A 210 -36.89 17.73 -23.71
#